data_bc94f2b17bcfda05ed4f544bd0f6c3de
#
_entry.id   bc94f2b17bcfda05ed4f544bd0f6c3de
#
_cell.length_a   1.000
_cell.length_b   1.000
_cell.length_c   1.000
_cell.angle_alpha   90.00
_cell.angle_beta   90.00
_cell.angle_gamma   90.00
#
_symmetry.space_group_name_H-M   'P 1'
#
loop_
_entity.id
_entity.type
_entity.pdbx_description
1 polymer ?
#
loop_
_entity_poly.entity_id
_entity_poly.type
_entity_poly.pdbx_seq_one_letter_code
_entity_poly.pdbx_strand_id
1 'polypeptide(L)'
;GGETDKEIQEAVLGQALRFNQKHWSEISPDAIDLCQRMMERSVRKRLTCKGVLDHAWCTGKASKMEHTELDEALDEAEEKAFVHMKKFRKFNELKKTALMAIAFSLGDSQLETLRSMFQDLDKEKTGVLTIGEFKEALHAHSDMPDEEIIKIFESLDMDHTGVIKYTEFLAAAMQEQLYLAEDKILEAFNKLDLDHTGKITKENLRELLGEGTDEAALDRIITDADYHNNGYIDLEEFKKMMTEGEKQ
;
A
#
# COMPACT_ATOMS: atom_id res chain seq x y z
N GLY A 1 2.08 -20.96 -27.48
CA GLY A 1 3.38 -20.62 -28.06
C GLY A 1 3.19 -19.81 -29.30
N GLY A 2 4.10 -18.89 -29.59
CA GLY A 2 4.10 -18.09 -30.81
C GLY A 2 5.24 -18.50 -31.73
N GLU A 3 5.17 -18.11 -32.99
CA GLU A 3 6.23 -18.34 -34.00
C GLU A 3 7.27 -17.21 -34.02
N THR A 4 6.90 -16.04 -33.47
CA THR A 4 7.78 -14.87 -33.33
C THR A 4 8.09 -14.55 -31.89
N ASP A 5 9.21 -13.90 -31.59
CA ASP A 5 9.62 -13.48 -30.26
C ASP A 5 8.54 -12.61 -29.57
N LYS A 6 7.86 -11.76 -30.36
CA LYS A 6 6.79 -10.91 -29.85
C LYS A 6 5.56 -11.73 -29.42
N GLU A 7 5.15 -12.70 -30.22
CA GLU A 7 4.05 -13.60 -29.87
C GLU A 7 4.36 -14.47 -28.66
N ILE A 8 5.63 -14.89 -28.52
CA ILE A 8 6.10 -15.63 -27.34
C ILE A 8 6.03 -14.74 -26.11
N GLN A 9 6.47 -13.49 -26.19
CA GLN A 9 6.38 -12.52 -25.08
C GLN A 9 4.94 -12.24 -24.68
N GLU A 10 4.06 -11.99 -25.65
CA GLU A 10 2.62 -11.77 -25.41
C GLU A 10 1.97 -13.01 -24.77
N ALA A 11 2.33 -14.20 -25.22
CA ALA A 11 1.83 -15.44 -24.62
C ALA A 11 2.32 -15.64 -23.18
N VAL A 12 3.60 -15.35 -22.91
CA VAL A 12 4.17 -15.44 -21.56
C VAL A 12 3.50 -14.43 -20.62
N LEU A 13 3.22 -13.22 -21.09
CA LEU A 13 2.62 -12.16 -20.27
C LEU A 13 1.10 -12.33 -20.10
N GLY A 14 0.39 -12.81 -21.11
CA GLY A 14 -1.08 -12.79 -21.18
C GLY A 14 -1.78 -14.12 -20.92
N GLN A 15 -1.14 -15.27 -21.17
CA GLN A 15 -1.83 -16.57 -21.08
C GLN A 15 -1.69 -17.20 -19.71
N ALA A 16 -2.79 -17.78 -19.19
CA ALA A 16 -2.74 -18.61 -18.00
C ALA A 16 -1.93 -19.89 -18.25
N LEU A 17 -1.18 -20.31 -17.24
CA LEU A 17 -0.46 -21.59 -17.26
C LEU A 17 -1.46 -22.75 -17.37
N ARG A 18 -1.26 -23.65 -18.32
CA ARG A 18 -2.14 -24.81 -18.54
C ARG A 18 -1.33 -26.09 -18.41
N PHE A 19 -1.69 -26.90 -17.43
CA PHE A 19 -1.09 -28.21 -17.13
C PHE A 19 -2.02 -29.39 -17.49
N ASN A 20 -3.08 -29.12 -18.25
CA ASN A 20 -4.10 -30.12 -18.60
C ASN A 20 -3.86 -30.82 -19.94
N GLN A 21 -2.70 -30.67 -20.53
CA GLN A 21 -2.35 -31.33 -21.80
C GLN A 21 -1.88 -32.78 -21.58
N LYS A 22 -2.02 -33.63 -22.59
CA LYS A 22 -1.65 -35.04 -22.55
C LYS A 22 -0.24 -35.32 -21.98
N HIS A 23 0.70 -34.39 -22.18
CA HIS A 23 2.07 -34.52 -21.70
C HIS A 23 2.22 -34.37 -20.17
N TRP A 24 1.19 -33.85 -19.48
CA TRP A 24 1.19 -33.66 -18.03
C TRP A 24 0.43 -34.76 -17.28
N SER A 25 -0.23 -35.68 -18.00
CA SER A 25 -1.03 -36.75 -17.38
C SER A 25 -0.20 -37.78 -16.61
N GLU A 26 1.09 -37.91 -16.94
CA GLU A 26 2.02 -38.83 -16.27
C GLU A 26 2.90 -38.13 -15.20
N ILE A 27 2.74 -36.82 -15.04
CA ILE A 27 3.48 -36.04 -14.05
C ILE A 27 2.71 -36.02 -12.73
N SER A 28 3.44 -36.19 -11.62
CA SER A 28 2.80 -36.20 -10.30
C SER A 28 2.12 -34.86 -9.98
N PRO A 29 0.98 -34.87 -9.26
CA PRO A 29 0.30 -33.65 -8.85
C PRO A 29 1.21 -32.68 -8.08
N ASP A 30 2.07 -33.19 -7.20
CA ASP A 30 3.03 -32.38 -6.44
C ASP A 30 4.05 -31.69 -7.33
N ALA A 31 4.50 -32.32 -8.41
CA ALA A 31 5.40 -31.69 -9.36
C ALA A 31 4.71 -30.59 -10.16
N ILE A 32 3.44 -30.79 -10.53
CA ILE A 32 2.62 -29.79 -11.21
C ILE A 32 2.40 -28.59 -10.28
N ASP A 33 2.05 -28.82 -9.03
CA ASP A 33 1.86 -27.79 -8.01
C ASP A 33 3.15 -26.97 -7.81
N LEU A 34 4.30 -27.62 -7.63
CA LEU A 34 5.58 -26.93 -7.56
C LEU A 34 5.84 -26.03 -8.76
N CYS A 35 5.59 -26.53 -9.98
CA CYS A 35 5.74 -25.75 -11.20
C CYS A 35 4.80 -24.54 -11.24
N GLN A 36 3.54 -24.70 -10.83
CA GLN A 36 2.57 -23.61 -10.76
C GLN A 36 3.02 -22.51 -9.84
N ARG A 37 3.44 -22.88 -8.62
CA ARG A 37 3.91 -21.92 -7.59
C ARG A 37 5.23 -21.23 -7.96
N MET A 38 6.14 -21.92 -8.63
CA MET A 38 7.39 -21.32 -9.11
C MET A 38 7.17 -20.34 -10.27
N MET A 39 6.12 -20.56 -11.07
CA MET A 39 5.75 -19.72 -12.21
C MET A 39 4.62 -18.75 -11.88
N GLU A 40 4.26 -18.60 -10.60
CA GLU A 40 3.29 -17.61 -10.14
C GLU A 40 3.73 -16.21 -10.57
N ARG A 41 2.83 -15.44 -11.19
CA ARG A 41 3.13 -14.11 -11.72
C ARG A 41 3.34 -13.08 -10.63
N SER A 42 2.50 -13.12 -9.60
CA SER A 42 2.69 -12.30 -8.42
C SER A 42 3.99 -12.71 -7.73
N VAL A 43 4.97 -11.81 -7.69
CA VAL A 43 6.26 -12.05 -7.03
C VAL A 43 6.04 -12.39 -5.57
N ARG A 44 5.01 -11.82 -4.95
CA ARG A 44 4.63 -12.02 -3.56
C ARG A 44 4.07 -13.41 -3.29
N LYS A 45 3.27 -13.94 -4.23
CA LYS A 45 2.68 -15.28 -4.14
C LYS A 45 3.64 -16.36 -4.67
N ARG A 46 4.68 -15.96 -5.41
CA ARG A 46 5.66 -16.90 -5.99
C ARG A 46 6.46 -17.57 -4.90
N LEU A 47 6.64 -18.88 -5.05
CA LEU A 47 7.40 -19.69 -4.09
C LEU A 47 8.84 -19.18 -3.96
N THR A 48 9.28 -18.96 -2.72
CA THR A 48 10.67 -18.59 -2.42
C THR A 48 11.61 -19.79 -2.57
N CYS A 49 12.93 -19.56 -2.68
CA CYS A 49 13.90 -20.64 -2.74
C CYS A 49 13.79 -21.60 -1.54
N LYS A 50 13.52 -21.06 -0.35
CA LYS A 50 13.25 -21.88 0.84
C LYS A 50 11.97 -22.71 0.66
N GLY A 51 10.89 -22.09 0.21
CA GLY A 51 9.64 -22.78 -0.07
C GLY A 51 9.77 -23.89 -1.13
N VAL A 52 10.61 -23.72 -2.14
CA VAL A 52 10.94 -24.77 -3.12
C VAL A 52 11.61 -25.95 -2.44
N LEU A 53 12.59 -25.72 -1.58
CA LEU A 53 13.32 -26.79 -0.87
C LEU A 53 12.43 -27.52 0.14
N ASP A 54 11.49 -26.82 0.75
CA ASP A 54 10.57 -27.37 1.74
C ASP A 54 9.33 -28.03 1.07
N HIS A 55 9.16 -27.89 -0.25
CA HIS A 55 8.00 -28.39 -0.98
C HIS A 55 7.90 -29.93 -0.92
N ALA A 56 6.66 -30.43 -0.87
CA ALA A 56 6.37 -31.86 -0.77
C ALA A 56 7.06 -32.69 -1.84
N TRP A 57 7.08 -32.21 -3.08
CA TRP A 57 7.77 -32.87 -4.18
C TRP A 57 9.30 -32.99 -3.96
N CYS A 58 9.93 -31.96 -3.38
CA CYS A 58 11.37 -31.98 -3.07
C CYS A 58 11.72 -32.80 -1.84
N THR A 59 10.81 -32.83 -0.85
CA THR A 59 11.03 -33.54 0.44
C THR A 59 10.53 -34.98 0.44
N GLY A 60 9.83 -35.43 -0.60
CA GLY A 60 9.20 -36.74 -0.68
C GLY A 60 8.05 -36.96 0.31
N LYS A 61 7.54 -35.89 0.91
CA LYS A 61 6.37 -35.93 1.79
C LYS A 61 5.11 -35.68 0.96
N ALA A 62 4.10 -36.57 1.06
CA ALA A 62 2.82 -36.33 0.40
C ALA A 62 2.23 -35.00 0.87
N SER A 63 1.93 -34.12 -0.07
CA SER A 63 1.35 -32.82 0.20
C SER A 63 -0.03 -32.96 0.80
N LYS A 64 -0.17 -32.66 2.10
CA LYS A 64 -1.44 -32.08 2.57
C LYS A 64 -1.37 -30.60 2.25
N MET A 65 -2.31 -30.15 1.44
CA MET A 65 -2.45 -28.77 0.99
C MET A 65 -2.31 -27.79 2.16
N GLU A 66 -1.11 -27.18 2.31
CA GLU A 66 -0.87 -26.01 3.15
C GLU A 66 -0.84 -24.73 2.28
N HIS A 67 -1.68 -24.73 1.23
CA HIS A 67 -1.81 -23.58 0.31
C HIS A 67 -2.60 -22.43 0.95
N THR A 68 -3.33 -22.70 2.03
CA THR A 68 -4.35 -21.79 2.55
C THR A 68 -3.79 -20.70 3.47
N GLU A 69 -2.85 -21.02 4.35
CA GLU A 69 -2.47 -20.08 5.41
C GLU A 69 -1.65 -18.88 4.90
N LEU A 70 -0.75 -19.09 3.95
CA LEU A 70 0.08 -17.98 3.43
C LEU A 70 -0.69 -17.15 2.40
N ASP A 71 -1.46 -17.79 1.52
CA ASP A 71 -2.30 -17.09 0.55
C ASP A 71 -3.45 -16.35 1.25
N GLU A 72 -4.09 -16.97 2.25
CA GLU A 72 -5.09 -16.31 3.10
C GLU A 72 -4.50 -15.14 3.88
N ALA A 73 -3.29 -15.27 4.43
CA ALA A 73 -2.62 -14.16 5.13
C ALA A 73 -2.26 -12.99 4.21
N LEU A 74 -1.93 -13.27 2.95
CA LEU A 74 -1.64 -12.25 1.95
C LEU A 74 -2.91 -11.54 1.49
N ASP A 75 -3.97 -12.29 1.20
CA ASP A 75 -5.28 -11.74 0.82
C ASP A 75 -5.87 -10.91 1.98
N GLU A 76 -5.71 -11.36 3.23
CA GLU A 76 -6.10 -10.59 4.42
C GLU A 76 -5.30 -9.29 4.58
N ALA A 77 -4.01 -9.30 4.24
CA ALA A 77 -3.17 -8.09 4.28
C ALA A 77 -3.59 -7.08 3.20
N GLU A 78 -3.96 -7.54 1.99
CA GLU A 78 -4.48 -6.70 0.92
C GLU A 78 -5.82 -6.09 1.30
N GLU A 79 -6.74 -6.89 1.81
CA GLU A 79 -8.05 -6.42 2.27
C GLU A 79 -7.89 -5.35 3.37
N LYS A 80 -7.00 -5.59 4.34
CA LYS A 80 -6.68 -4.60 5.38
C LYS A 80 -6.13 -3.31 4.79
N ALA A 81 -5.20 -3.39 3.85
CA ALA A 81 -4.64 -2.22 3.19
C ALA A 81 -5.73 -1.39 2.48
N PHE A 82 -6.63 -2.04 1.75
CA PHE A 82 -7.75 -1.34 1.10
C PHE A 82 -8.74 -0.73 2.10
N VAL A 83 -8.98 -1.39 3.23
CA VAL A 83 -9.79 -0.82 4.33
C VAL A 83 -9.12 0.45 4.89
N HIS A 84 -7.79 0.44 5.07
CA HIS A 84 -7.04 1.61 5.53
C HIS A 84 -7.07 2.76 4.50
N MET A 85 -6.93 2.47 3.21
CA MET A 85 -7.06 3.48 2.14
C MET A 85 -8.44 4.16 2.13
N LYS A 86 -9.52 3.39 2.36
CA LYS A 86 -10.87 3.95 2.52
C LYS A 86 -10.99 4.86 3.74
N LYS A 87 -10.33 4.51 4.85
CA LYS A 87 -10.27 5.37 6.05
C LYS A 87 -9.44 6.61 5.80
N PHE A 88 -8.28 6.46 5.12
CA PHE A 88 -7.37 7.56 4.80
C PHE A 88 -8.06 8.69 4.04
N ARG A 89 -8.99 8.37 3.13
CA ARG A 89 -9.82 9.38 2.45
C ARG A 89 -10.51 10.35 3.39
N LYS A 90 -10.88 9.89 4.58
CA LYS A 90 -11.60 10.68 5.56
C LYS A 90 -10.69 11.49 6.48
N PHE A 91 -9.40 11.25 6.49
CA PHE A 91 -8.48 11.97 7.34
C PHE A 91 -8.32 13.42 6.87
N ASN A 92 -8.14 14.34 7.82
CA ASN A 92 -7.77 15.71 7.51
C ASN A 92 -6.36 15.78 6.89
N GLU A 93 -6.04 16.90 6.24
CA GLU A 93 -4.78 17.04 5.50
C GLU A 93 -3.55 16.96 6.39
N LEU A 94 -3.62 17.45 7.63
CA LEU A 94 -2.52 17.34 8.58
C LEU A 94 -2.22 15.89 8.95
N LYS A 95 -3.25 15.08 9.22
CA LYS A 95 -3.09 13.65 9.52
C LYS A 95 -2.50 12.90 8.35
N LYS A 96 -2.94 13.20 7.13
CA LYS A 96 -2.37 12.62 5.90
C LYS A 96 -0.89 12.97 5.76
N THR A 97 -0.53 14.24 5.94
CA THR A 97 0.86 14.72 5.91
C THR A 97 1.72 14.05 6.98
N ALA A 98 1.19 13.90 8.20
CA ALA A 98 1.87 13.18 9.28
C ALA A 98 2.10 11.70 8.93
N LEU A 99 1.13 11.03 8.33
CA LEU A 99 1.26 9.63 7.88
C LEU A 99 2.30 9.49 6.76
N MET A 100 2.42 10.47 5.85
CA MET A 100 3.50 10.53 4.86
C MET A 100 4.86 10.63 5.54
N ALA A 101 5.01 11.50 6.54
CA ALA A 101 6.24 11.66 7.29
C ALA A 101 6.63 10.38 8.06
N ILE A 102 5.65 9.67 8.63
CA ILE A 102 5.85 8.37 9.30
C ILE A 102 6.25 7.31 8.27
N ALA A 103 5.53 7.17 7.17
CA ALA A 103 5.83 6.20 6.12
C ALA A 103 7.27 6.32 5.61
N PHE A 104 7.78 7.55 5.50
CA PHE A 104 9.15 7.82 5.10
C PHE A 104 10.20 7.39 6.14
N SER A 105 9.82 7.27 7.42
CA SER A 105 10.72 6.91 8.53
C SER A 105 10.68 5.44 8.92
N LEU A 106 9.72 4.68 8.41
CA LEU A 106 9.62 3.26 8.71
C LEU A 106 10.71 2.45 7.99
N GLY A 107 11.25 1.46 8.69
CA GLY A 107 12.27 0.57 8.15
C GLY A 107 11.70 -0.44 7.14
N ASP A 108 12.57 -0.94 6.26
CA ASP A 108 12.21 -1.89 5.19
C ASP A 108 11.44 -3.12 5.68
N SER A 109 11.80 -3.65 6.85
CA SER A 109 11.14 -4.84 7.41
C SER A 109 9.69 -4.62 7.83
N GLN A 110 9.32 -3.37 8.18
CA GLN A 110 7.96 -3.00 8.57
C GLN A 110 7.06 -2.76 7.36
N LEU A 111 7.66 -2.46 6.22
CA LEU A 111 6.99 -2.11 4.97
C LEU A 111 7.08 -3.19 3.89
N GLU A 112 7.74 -4.32 4.16
CA GLU A 112 8.00 -5.35 3.14
C GLU A 112 6.74 -5.84 2.45
N THR A 113 5.67 -6.10 3.21
CA THR A 113 4.38 -6.53 2.66
C THR A 113 3.75 -5.45 1.78
N LEU A 114 3.74 -4.19 2.25
CA LEU A 114 3.17 -3.07 1.48
C LEU A 114 4.01 -2.73 0.24
N ARG A 115 5.34 -2.89 0.33
CA ARG A 115 6.24 -2.74 -0.83
C ARG A 115 5.94 -3.79 -1.89
N SER A 116 5.81 -5.06 -1.48
CA SER A 116 5.47 -6.15 -2.39
C SER A 116 4.12 -5.90 -3.05
N MET A 117 3.11 -5.50 -2.26
CA MET A 117 1.80 -5.15 -2.76
C MET A 117 1.87 -4.01 -3.79
N PHE A 118 2.61 -2.93 -3.52
CA PHE A 118 2.79 -1.85 -4.48
C PHE A 118 3.42 -2.34 -5.80
N GLN A 119 4.45 -3.19 -5.71
CA GLN A 119 5.12 -3.75 -6.90
C GLN A 119 4.22 -4.68 -7.72
N ASP A 120 3.30 -5.39 -7.08
CA ASP A 120 2.32 -6.24 -7.74
C ASP A 120 1.23 -5.41 -8.45
N LEU A 121 0.88 -4.24 -7.89
CA LEU A 121 -0.07 -3.29 -8.46
C LEU A 121 0.55 -2.48 -9.61
N ASP A 122 1.81 -2.06 -9.50
CA ASP A 122 2.58 -1.35 -10.53
C ASP A 122 3.02 -2.33 -11.64
N LYS A 123 2.07 -2.69 -12.52
CA LYS A 123 2.27 -3.66 -13.59
C LYS A 123 3.26 -3.18 -14.65
N GLU A 124 3.25 -1.88 -14.91
CA GLU A 124 4.11 -1.25 -15.89
C GLU A 124 5.51 -0.93 -15.35
N LYS A 125 5.74 -1.14 -14.03
CA LYS A 125 7.00 -0.87 -13.32
C LYS A 125 7.50 0.57 -13.48
N THR A 126 6.58 1.49 -13.42
CA THR A 126 6.84 2.94 -13.53
C THR A 126 7.25 3.57 -12.20
N GLY A 127 7.06 2.87 -11.09
CA GLY A 127 7.30 3.37 -9.72
C GLY A 127 6.15 4.23 -9.19
N VAL A 128 5.04 4.31 -9.92
CA VAL A 128 3.80 4.99 -9.54
C VAL A 128 2.60 4.15 -9.94
N LEU A 129 1.45 4.34 -9.28
CA LEU A 129 0.22 3.67 -9.65
C LEU A 129 -0.68 4.61 -10.44
N THR A 130 -1.07 4.19 -11.62
CA THR A 130 -2.08 4.84 -12.44
C THR A 130 -3.48 4.53 -11.94
N ILE A 131 -4.46 5.37 -12.29
CA ILE A 131 -5.89 5.09 -11.99
C ILE A 131 -6.35 3.76 -12.60
N GLY A 132 -5.79 3.35 -13.74
CA GLY A 132 -6.12 2.08 -14.39
C GLY A 132 -5.69 0.87 -13.55
N GLU A 133 -4.44 0.85 -13.11
CA GLU A 133 -3.89 -0.21 -12.24
C GLU A 133 -4.62 -0.27 -10.90
N PHE A 134 -4.91 0.89 -10.30
CA PHE A 134 -5.63 0.98 -9.04
C PHE A 134 -7.06 0.46 -9.14
N LYS A 135 -7.79 0.79 -10.22
CA LYS A 135 -9.13 0.24 -10.49
C LYS A 135 -9.11 -1.27 -10.65
N GLU A 136 -8.20 -1.78 -11.45
CA GLU A 136 -8.08 -3.22 -11.69
C GLU A 136 -7.83 -3.98 -10.39
N ALA A 137 -6.97 -3.45 -9.53
CA ALA A 137 -6.68 -4.03 -8.23
C ALA A 137 -7.90 -4.05 -7.31
N LEU A 138 -8.62 -2.93 -7.18
CA LEU A 138 -9.80 -2.86 -6.31
C LEU A 138 -10.97 -3.72 -6.83
N HIS A 139 -11.16 -3.82 -8.13
CA HIS A 139 -12.18 -4.71 -8.71
C HIS A 139 -11.87 -6.21 -8.52
N ALA A 140 -10.59 -6.57 -8.37
CA ALA A 140 -10.22 -7.96 -8.06
C ALA A 140 -10.67 -8.36 -6.62
N HIS A 141 -10.86 -7.39 -5.72
CA HIS A 141 -11.17 -7.63 -4.30
C HIS A 141 -12.54 -7.09 -3.86
N SER A 142 -13.22 -6.33 -4.71
CA SER A 142 -14.54 -5.76 -4.35
C SER A 142 -15.36 -5.36 -5.57
N ASP A 143 -16.69 -5.42 -5.44
CA ASP A 143 -17.65 -4.92 -6.44
C ASP A 143 -17.88 -3.40 -6.29
N MET A 144 -16.85 -2.64 -5.92
CA MET A 144 -16.97 -1.20 -5.69
C MET A 144 -17.19 -0.45 -7.00
N PRO A 145 -18.12 0.52 -7.07
CA PRO A 145 -18.32 1.34 -8.26
C PRO A 145 -17.06 2.17 -8.60
N ASP A 146 -16.80 2.34 -9.89
CA ASP A 146 -15.68 3.15 -10.40
C ASP A 146 -15.61 4.55 -9.80
N GLU A 147 -16.78 5.19 -9.59
CA GLU A 147 -16.86 6.53 -9.00
C GLU A 147 -16.30 6.58 -7.56
N GLU A 148 -16.51 5.53 -6.80
CA GLU A 148 -15.98 5.44 -5.44
C GLU A 148 -14.47 5.16 -5.45
N ILE A 149 -14.01 4.30 -6.37
CA ILE A 149 -12.59 4.03 -6.57
C ILE A 149 -11.84 5.30 -6.96
N ILE A 150 -12.41 6.10 -7.87
CA ILE A 150 -11.82 7.39 -8.29
C ILE A 150 -11.68 8.32 -7.08
N LYS A 151 -12.70 8.43 -6.24
CA LYS A 151 -12.64 9.27 -5.03
C LYS A 151 -11.59 8.81 -4.02
N ILE A 152 -11.37 7.49 -3.90
CA ILE A 152 -10.28 6.97 -3.08
C ILE A 152 -8.96 7.37 -3.71
N PHE A 153 -8.77 7.11 -5.00
CA PHE A 153 -7.55 7.45 -5.74
C PHE A 153 -7.18 8.92 -5.58
N GLU A 154 -8.12 9.84 -5.84
CA GLU A 154 -7.93 11.29 -5.68
C GLU A 154 -7.56 11.70 -4.25
N SER A 155 -8.02 10.95 -3.26
CA SER A 155 -7.67 11.22 -1.85
C SER A 155 -6.27 10.72 -1.46
N LEU A 156 -5.72 9.77 -2.22
CA LEU A 156 -4.36 9.25 -2.05
C LEU A 156 -3.33 10.08 -2.84
N ASP A 157 -3.71 10.58 -4.02
CA ASP A 157 -2.90 11.49 -4.85
C ASP A 157 -2.91 12.89 -4.20
N MET A 158 -2.05 13.07 -3.19
CA MET A 158 -2.05 14.29 -2.37
C MET A 158 -1.45 15.49 -3.10
N ASP A 159 -0.56 15.27 -4.03
CA ASP A 159 0.07 16.35 -4.82
C ASP A 159 -0.59 16.58 -6.19
N HIS A 160 -1.73 15.90 -6.43
CA HIS A 160 -2.56 16.05 -7.64
C HIS A 160 -1.79 15.84 -8.95
N THR A 161 -0.88 14.89 -8.95
CA THR A 161 -0.07 14.55 -10.14
C THR A 161 -0.80 13.59 -11.10
N GLY A 162 -1.95 13.04 -10.69
CA GLY A 162 -2.73 12.07 -11.44
C GLY A 162 -2.22 10.63 -11.32
N VAL A 163 -1.28 10.39 -10.43
CA VAL A 163 -0.72 9.08 -10.10
C VAL A 163 -0.49 8.98 -8.59
N ILE A 164 -0.56 7.78 -8.04
CA ILE A 164 -0.22 7.54 -6.62
C ILE A 164 1.26 7.16 -6.54
N LYS A 165 2.04 7.95 -5.82
CA LYS A 165 3.44 7.66 -5.53
C LYS A 165 3.57 6.58 -4.45
N TYR A 166 4.71 5.88 -4.42
CA TYR A 166 4.98 4.84 -3.43
C TYR A 166 4.79 5.31 -1.99
N THR A 167 5.24 6.51 -1.64
CA THR A 167 5.07 7.09 -0.30
C THR A 167 3.62 7.36 0.06
N GLU A 168 2.81 7.83 -0.88
CA GLU A 168 1.37 8.07 -0.71
C GLU A 168 0.62 6.75 -0.51
N PHE A 169 0.97 5.74 -1.31
CA PHE A 169 0.45 4.39 -1.13
C PHE A 169 0.76 3.84 0.26
N LEU A 170 2.02 3.95 0.72
CA LEU A 170 2.42 3.48 2.04
C LEU A 170 1.65 4.19 3.15
N ALA A 171 1.55 5.52 3.09
CA ALA A 171 0.84 6.32 4.07
C ALA A 171 -0.64 5.92 4.19
N ALA A 172 -1.28 5.62 3.05
CA ALA A 172 -2.69 5.28 3.00
C ALA A 172 -2.99 3.80 3.37
N ALA A 173 -2.05 2.89 3.07
CA ALA A 173 -2.20 1.45 3.30
C ALA A 173 -1.69 0.98 4.67
N MET A 174 -0.94 1.82 5.37
CA MET A 174 -0.29 1.50 6.64
C MET A 174 -1.30 1.19 7.75
N GLN A 175 -1.02 0.13 8.50
CA GLN A 175 -1.85 -0.28 9.64
C GLN A 175 -1.74 0.69 10.80
N GLU A 176 -2.84 0.85 11.55
CA GLU A 176 -2.93 1.77 12.68
C GLU A 176 -1.86 1.53 13.75
N GLN A 177 -1.50 0.27 14.02
CA GLN A 177 -0.47 -0.07 14.99
C GLN A 177 0.91 0.51 14.67
N LEU A 178 1.21 0.74 13.36
CA LEU A 178 2.50 1.27 12.93
C LEU A 178 2.61 2.78 13.16
N TYR A 179 1.53 3.53 13.02
CA TYR A 179 1.58 4.98 13.14
C TYR A 179 1.03 5.54 14.46
N LEU A 180 0.29 4.72 15.24
CA LEU A 180 -0.18 5.13 16.57
C LEU A 180 0.84 4.88 17.68
N ALA A 181 1.99 4.30 17.37
CA ALA A 181 3.09 4.20 18.32
C ALA A 181 3.56 5.60 18.75
N GLU A 182 3.74 5.82 20.06
CA GLU A 182 4.00 7.14 20.61
C GLU A 182 5.29 7.77 20.07
N ASP A 183 6.33 6.94 19.87
CA ASP A 183 7.58 7.35 19.25
C ASP A 183 7.40 7.81 17.80
N LYS A 184 6.51 7.18 17.04
CA LYS A 184 6.21 7.55 15.66
C LYS A 184 5.40 8.83 15.54
N ILE A 185 4.45 9.03 16.45
CA ILE A 185 3.70 10.28 16.52
C ILE A 185 4.64 11.45 16.88
N LEU A 186 5.54 11.24 17.84
CA LEU A 186 6.54 12.26 18.22
C LEU A 186 7.52 12.53 17.07
N GLU A 187 7.99 11.51 16.37
CA GLU A 187 8.85 11.66 15.20
C GLU A 187 8.18 12.48 14.10
N ALA A 188 6.91 12.19 13.80
CA ALA A 188 6.13 12.95 12.83
C ALA A 188 5.94 14.40 13.25
N PHE A 189 5.58 14.65 14.54
CA PHE A 189 5.46 15.99 15.06
C PHE A 189 6.75 16.80 14.87
N ASN A 190 7.90 16.23 15.25
CA ASN A 190 9.20 16.89 15.11
C ASN A 190 9.60 17.16 13.64
N LYS A 191 9.11 16.36 12.69
CA LYS A 191 9.31 16.61 11.25
C LYS A 191 8.45 17.73 10.70
N LEU A 192 7.30 17.98 11.30
CA LEU A 192 6.39 19.06 10.93
C LEU A 192 6.72 20.37 11.65
N ASP A 193 7.27 20.30 12.86
CA ASP A 193 7.79 21.43 13.65
C ASP A 193 9.23 21.76 13.19
N LEU A 194 9.35 22.44 12.05
CA LEU A 194 10.62 22.65 11.37
C LEU A 194 11.58 23.57 12.15
N ASP A 195 11.05 24.49 12.94
CA ASP A 195 11.82 25.44 13.76
C ASP A 195 12.04 24.96 15.20
N HIS A 196 11.58 23.75 15.52
CA HIS A 196 11.72 23.09 16.83
C HIS A 196 11.21 23.94 18.00
N THR A 197 10.13 24.66 17.81
CA THR A 197 9.50 25.50 18.83
C THR A 197 8.53 24.74 19.73
N GLY A 198 8.27 23.46 19.45
CA GLY A 198 7.25 22.65 20.10
C GLY A 198 5.84 22.94 19.59
N LYS A 199 5.72 23.56 18.41
CA LYS A 199 4.46 23.99 17.81
C LYS A 199 4.52 23.80 16.30
N ILE A 200 3.44 23.30 15.73
CA ILE A 200 3.25 23.31 14.27
C ILE A 200 2.48 24.59 13.93
N THR A 201 3.12 25.48 13.19
CA THR A 201 2.56 26.76 12.78
C THR A 201 2.21 26.78 11.30
N LYS A 202 1.50 27.81 10.85
CA LYS A 202 1.24 28.02 9.41
C LYS A 202 2.53 28.15 8.61
N GLU A 203 3.55 28.78 9.17
CA GLU A 203 4.85 28.94 8.56
C GLU A 203 5.52 27.60 8.32
N ASN A 204 5.49 26.69 9.31
CA ASN A 204 5.99 25.34 9.13
C ASN A 204 5.22 24.59 8.04
N LEU A 205 3.90 24.68 8.01
CA LEU A 205 3.08 24.05 6.97
C LEU A 205 3.34 24.66 5.59
N ARG A 206 3.51 25.98 5.48
CA ARG A 206 3.83 26.65 4.19
C ARG A 206 5.17 26.19 3.64
N GLU A 207 6.17 26.03 4.49
CA GLU A 207 7.49 25.54 4.09
C GLU A 207 7.42 24.07 3.62
N LEU A 208 6.63 23.23 4.30
CA LEU A 208 6.46 21.81 3.96
C LEU A 208 5.64 21.60 2.67
N LEU A 209 4.54 22.32 2.51
CA LEU A 209 3.60 22.15 1.39
C LEU A 209 3.99 23.00 0.17
N GLY A 210 4.90 23.95 0.34
CA GLY A 210 5.39 24.86 -0.68
C GLY A 210 4.74 26.24 -0.60
N GLU A 211 5.49 27.26 -1.03
CA GLU A 211 5.08 28.67 -0.97
C GLU A 211 3.84 29.03 -1.82
N GLY A 212 3.42 28.12 -2.71
CA GLY A 212 2.21 28.27 -3.52
C GLY A 212 0.91 27.85 -2.86
N THR A 213 0.96 27.32 -1.63
CA THR A 213 -0.21 26.83 -0.91
C THR A 213 -1.12 27.99 -0.51
N ASP A 214 -2.41 27.85 -0.81
CA ASP A 214 -3.43 28.86 -0.49
C ASP A 214 -3.53 29.10 1.03
N GLU A 215 -3.54 30.38 1.44
CA GLU A 215 -3.67 30.79 2.84
C GLU A 215 -4.93 30.19 3.51
N ALA A 216 -6.04 30.14 2.77
CA ALA A 216 -7.27 29.55 3.30
C ALA A 216 -7.16 28.02 3.52
N ALA A 217 -6.29 27.33 2.76
CA ALA A 217 -5.99 25.93 2.98
C ALA A 217 -5.15 25.75 4.26
N LEU A 218 -4.12 26.56 4.45
CA LEU A 218 -3.30 26.55 5.69
C LEU A 218 -4.15 26.85 6.94
N ASP A 219 -5.05 27.83 6.84
CA ASP A 219 -5.99 28.16 7.94
C ASP A 219 -6.89 26.99 8.28
N ARG A 220 -7.41 26.29 7.29
CA ARG A 220 -8.22 25.08 7.52
C ARG A 220 -7.43 23.98 8.20
N ILE A 221 -6.21 23.69 7.71
CA ILE A 221 -5.35 22.64 8.29
C ILE A 221 -5.09 22.91 9.77
N ILE A 222 -4.75 24.16 10.15
CA ILE A 222 -4.56 24.53 11.55
C ILE A 222 -5.88 24.39 12.31
N THR A 223 -6.96 25.00 11.82
CA THR A 223 -8.26 25.03 12.53
C THR A 223 -8.82 23.62 12.82
N ASP A 224 -8.57 22.67 11.93
CA ASP A 224 -9.04 21.29 12.08
C ASP A 224 -8.37 20.55 13.24
N ALA A 225 -7.18 20.96 13.68
CA ALA A 225 -6.41 20.32 14.73
C ALA A 225 -6.13 21.22 15.95
N ASP A 226 -6.31 22.54 15.84
CA ASP A 226 -6.17 23.52 16.93
C ASP A 226 -7.43 23.48 17.81
N TYR A 227 -7.45 22.57 18.79
CA TYR A 227 -8.59 22.43 19.72
C TYR A 227 -8.64 23.54 20.76
N HIS A 228 -7.51 24.22 21.02
CA HIS A 228 -7.41 25.33 21.98
C HIS A 228 -7.65 26.70 21.35
N ASN A 229 -7.78 26.78 20.00
CA ASN A 229 -7.96 28.01 19.23
C ASN A 229 -6.85 29.05 19.51
N ASN A 230 -5.61 28.62 19.56
CA ASN A 230 -4.44 29.45 19.86
C ASN A 230 -3.59 29.78 18.62
N GLY A 231 -4.00 29.30 17.43
CA GLY A 231 -3.39 29.57 16.13
C GLY A 231 -2.19 28.70 15.77
N TYR A 232 -1.92 27.65 16.56
CA TYR A 232 -0.89 26.63 16.28
C TYR A 232 -1.34 25.28 16.84
N ILE A 233 -0.64 24.23 16.50
CA ILE A 233 -0.91 22.88 17.00
C ILE A 233 0.23 22.44 17.89
N ASP A 234 -0.05 22.15 19.16
CA ASP A 234 0.92 21.57 20.09
C ASP A 234 0.95 20.04 19.99
N LEU A 235 1.90 19.41 20.71
CA LEU A 235 2.06 17.95 20.69
C LEU A 235 0.83 17.21 21.23
N GLU A 236 0.12 17.77 22.21
CA GLU A 236 -1.08 17.16 22.80
C GLU A 236 -2.24 17.15 21.80
N GLU A 237 -2.43 18.27 21.11
CA GLU A 237 -3.43 18.41 20.06
C GLU A 237 -3.10 17.51 18.87
N PHE A 238 -1.82 17.44 18.48
CA PHE A 238 -1.35 16.55 17.44
C PHE A 238 -1.57 15.08 17.77
N LYS A 239 -1.21 14.63 18.99
CA LYS A 239 -1.49 13.28 19.48
C LYS A 239 -2.99 12.97 19.43
N LYS A 240 -3.81 13.90 19.88
CA LYS A 240 -5.26 13.77 19.85
C LYS A 240 -5.79 13.61 18.44
N MET A 241 -5.36 14.46 17.51
CA MET A 241 -5.74 14.39 16.08
C MET A 241 -5.32 13.05 15.46
N MET A 242 -4.13 12.53 15.80
CA MET A 242 -3.66 11.25 15.28
C MET A 242 -4.45 10.05 15.81
N THR A 243 -4.88 10.08 17.08
CA THR A 243 -5.56 8.98 17.76
C THR A 243 -7.08 9.02 17.63
N GLU A 244 -7.69 10.20 17.55
CA GLU A 244 -9.13 10.31 17.31
C GLU A 244 -9.47 9.97 15.87
N GLY A 245 -10.37 9.00 15.68
CA GLY A 245 -11.10 8.84 14.43
C GLY A 245 -12.02 10.06 14.27
N GLU A 246 -12.24 10.49 13.02
CA GLU A 246 -13.01 11.68 12.67
C GLU A 246 -14.25 11.91 13.55
N LYS A 247 -14.44 13.16 13.97
CA LYS A 247 -15.76 13.64 14.38
C LYS A 247 -16.68 13.55 13.15
N GLN A 248 -17.70 12.70 13.26
CA GLN A 248 -18.81 12.62 12.29
C GLN A 248 -19.50 13.96 12.14
#